data_5e4d043ee409b7aa728c222473e10c87
#
_entry.id   5e4d043ee409b7aa728c222473e10c87
#
_cell.length_a   1.000
_cell.length_b   1.000
_cell.length_c   1.000
_cell.angle_alpha   90.00
_cell.angle_beta   90.00
_cell.angle_gamma   90.00
#
_symmetry.space_group_name_H-M   'P 1'
#
loop_
_entity.id
_entity.type
_entity.pdbx_description
1 polymer ?
#
loop_
_entity_poly.entity_id
_entity_poly.type
_entity_poly.pdbx_seq_one_letter_code
_entity_poly.pdbx_strand_id
1 'polypeptide(L)'
;MMQLHKKQGGFAQVQEVEKNPSQEPSDAASDAWVRLVRAERALVGRIEAELKGAGFPTLSWYDVLLELKRVPEGRLTPREIEEKVLFEQYNLSRLLDRMEADGLVRRIPYPGHWRRQLVEITDRGRALHRSMWGIYGPAIHRHIGAKLTEKEAGQLAALLLRLTQE
;
A
#
# COMPACT_ATOMS: atom_id res chain seq x y z
N MET A 1 19.11 -36.69 -44.18
CA MET A 1 17.73 -36.69 -43.67
C MET A 1 17.75 -36.29 -42.23
N MET A 2 17.43 -35.05 -41.96
CA MET A 2 17.51 -34.46 -40.61
C MET A 2 16.09 -34.26 -40.11
N GLN A 3 15.70 -35.06 -39.09
CA GLN A 3 14.37 -34.99 -38.50
C GLN A 3 14.32 -33.85 -37.51
N LEU A 4 13.49 -32.86 -37.79
CA LEU A 4 13.12 -31.76 -36.88
C LEU A 4 12.16 -32.25 -35.80
N HIS A 5 12.62 -32.32 -34.56
CA HIS A 5 11.76 -32.54 -33.38
C HIS A 5 10.99 -31.25 -33.07
N LYS A 6 9.70 -31.26 -33.37
CA LYS A 6 8.72 -30.24 -32.93
C LYS A 6 8.51 -30.39 -31.43
N LYS A 7 9.05 -29.44 -30.62
CA LYS A 7 8.65 -29.30 -29.25
C LYS A 7 7.22 -28.76 -29.22
N GLN A 8 6.27 -29.60 -28.86
CA GLN A 8 4.93 -29.16 -28.45
C GLN A 8 5.02 -28.56 -27.08
N GLY A 9 4.77 -27.23 -26.99
CA GLY A 9 4.59 -26.53 -25.73
C GLY A 9 3.26 -26.96 -25.11
N GLY A 10 3.33 -27.73 -24.04
CA GLY A 10 2.15 -28.10 -23.24
C GLY A 10 1.69 -26.92 -22.43
N PHE A 11 0.59 -26.30 -22.82
CA PHE A 11 -0.24 -25.60 -21.84
C PHE A 11 -0.81 -26.67 -20.90
N ALA A 12 -0.54 -26.51 -19.58
CA ALA A 12 -1.16 -27.37 -18.60
C ALA A 12 -2.67 -27.41 -18.84
N GLN A 13 -3.25 -28.59 -18.85
CA GLN A 13 -4.70 -28.77 -18.96
C GLN A 13 -5.31 -28.05 -17.77
N VAL A 14 -6.05 -26.96 -18.04
CA VAL A 14 -6.89 -26.31 -17.05
C VAL A 14 -7.95 -27.33 -16.69
N GLN A 15 -7.84 -27.93 -15.50
CA GLN A 15 -8.91 -28.77 -14.96
C GLN A 15 -10.16 -27.90 -14.90
N GLU A 16 -11.25 -28.35 -15.54
CA GLU A 16 -12.56 -27.76 -15.36
C GLU A 16 -12.90 -27.84 -13.86
N VAL A 17 -12.84 -26.70 -13.18
CA VAL A 17 -13.33 -26.58 -11.81
C VAL A 17 -14.84 -26.74 -11.91
N GLU A 18 -15.40 -27.80 -11.32
CA GLU A 18 -16.84 -27.98 -11.23
C GLU A 18 -17.46 -26.70 -10.64
N LYS A 19 -18.26 -26.00 -11.43
CA LYS A 19 -18.96 -24.78 -11.00
C LYS A 19 -19.97 -25.14 -9.95
N ASN A 20 -19.69 -24.78 -8.71
CA ASN A 20 -20.67 -24.84 -7.63
C ASN A 20 -21.54 -23.57 -7.69
N PRO A 21 -22.83 -23.65 -8.06
CA PRO A 21 -23.68 -22.47 -8.23
C PRO A 21 -23.88 -21.66 -6.94
N SER A 22 -23.65 -22.27 -5.78
CA SER A 22 -23.72 -21.60 -4.47
C SER A 22 -22.50 -20.70 -4.15
N GLN A 23 -21.45 -20.74 -4.98
CA GLN A 23 -20.22 -19.95 -4.83
C GLN A 23 -20.04 -18.89 -5.92
N GLU A 24 -20.96 -18.77 -6.85
CA GLU A 24 -20.91 -17.71 -7.85
C GLU A 24 -21.32 -16.36 -7.21
N PRO A 25 -20.53 -15.28 -7.41
CA PRO A 25 -20.90 -13.98 -6.90
C PRO A 25 -22.10 -13.44 -7.67
N SER A 26 -22.97 -12.68 -7.01
CA SER A 26 -24.01 -11.93 -7.71
C SER A 26 -23.42 -10.88 -8.64
N ASP A 27 -24.18 -10.44 -9.65
CA ASP A 27 -23.78 -9.35 -10.56
C ASP A 27 -23.42 -8.08 -9.78
N ALA A 28 -24.16 -7.75 -8.73
CA ALA A 28 -23.88 -6.61 -7.86
C ALA A 28 -22.54 -6.75 -7.12
N ALA A 29 -22.23 -7.94 -6.60
CA ALA A 29 -20.94 -8.19 -5.94
C ALA A 29 -19.78 -8.11 -6.93
N SER A 30 -19.96 -8.64 -8.14
CA SER A 30 -18.96 -8.56 -9.22
C SER A 30 -18.73 -7.12 -9.67
N ASP A 31 -19.79 -6.33 -9.83
CA ASP A 31 -19.66 -4.89 -10.18
C ASP A 31 -18.99 -4.10 -9.06
N ALA A 32 -19.35 -4.36 -7.80
CA ALA A 32 -18.69 -3.72 -6.65
C ALA A 32 -17.18 -4.02 -6.62
N TRP A 33 -16.79 -5.26 -6.83
CA TRP A 33 -15.37 -5.65 -6.93
C TRP A 33 -14.62 -4.89 -8.02
N VAL A 34 -15.18 -4.87 -9.23
CA VAL A 34 -14.56 -4.18 -10.37
C VAL A 34 -14.41 -2.68 -10.11
N ARG A 35 -15.44 -2.05 -9.52
CA ARG A 35 -15.41 -0.62 -9.18
C ARG A 35 -14.40 -0.33 -8.07
N LEU A 36 -14.30 -1.16 -7.05
CA LEU A 36 -13.35 -1.02 -5.96
C LEU A 36 -11.91 -1.02 -6.49
N VAL A 37 -11.54 -2.04 -7.27
CA VAL A 37 -10.19 -2.17 -7.86
C VAL A 37 -9.85 -1.02 -8.80
N ARG A 38 -10.82 -0.58 -9.62
CA ARG A 38 -10.63 0.58 -10.52
C ARG A 38 -10.50 1.89 -9.75
N ALA A 39 -11.29 2.09 -8.71
CA ALA A 39 -11.25 3.28 -7.88
C ALA A 39 -9.92 3.39 -7.13
N GLU A 40 -9.47 2.31 -6.48
CA GLU A 40 -8.19 2.26 -5.79
C GLU A 40 -7.05 2.66 -6.75
N ARG A 41 -6.90 1.96 -7.87
CA ARG A 41 -5.84 2.23 -8.86
C ARG A 41 -5.88 3.68 -9.38
N ALA A 42 -7.07 4.20 -9.69
CA ALA A 42 -7.23 5.55 -10.20
C ALA A 42 -6.90 6.63 -9.13
N LEU A 43 -7.30 6.41 -7.88
CA LEU A 43 -7.05 7.35 -6.78
C LEU A 43 -5.56 7.38 -6.42
N VAL A 44 -4.95 6.21 -6.21
CA VAL A 44 -3.52 6.09 -5.92
C VAL A 44 -2.70 6.73 -7.04
N GLY A 45 -2.99 6.41 -8.30
CA GLY A 45 -2.23 6.97 -9.43
C GLY A 45 -2.32 8.50 -9.54
N ARG A 46 -3.48 9.10 -9.22
CA ARG A 46 -3.64 10.57 -9.22
C ARG A 46 -2.87 11.23 -8.07
N ILE A 47 -2.97 10.68 -6.88
CA ILE A 47 -2.28 11.19 -5.69
C ILE A 47 -0.75 11.07 -5.87
N GLU A 48 -0.28 9.94 -6.36
CA GLU A 48 1.14 9.74 -6.70
C GLU A 48 1.64 10.74 -7.74
N ALA A 49 0.84 11.05 -8.76
CA ALA A 49 1.18 12.05 -9.77
C ALA A 49 1.31 13.46 -9.15
N GLU A 50 0.44 13.83 -8.21
CA GLU A 50 0.50 15.12 -7.52
C GLU A 50 1.73 15.21 -6.59
N LEU A 51 2.02 14.17 -5.83
CA LEU A 51 3.23 14.11 -5.00
C LEU A 51 4.49 14.22 -5.87
N LYS A 52 4.57 13.46 -6.95
CA LYS A 52 5.68 13.51 -7.90
C LYS A 52 5.82 14.88 -8.55
N GLY A 53 4.71 15.51 -8.96
CA GLY A 53 4.69 16.87 -9.52
C GLY A 53 5.20 17.93 -8.55
N ALA A 54 5.04 17.71 -7.24
CA ALA A 54 5.56 18.56 -6.19
C ALA A 54 6.99 18.19 -5.74
N GLY A 55 7.63 17.21 -6.39
CA GLY A 55 9.00 16.77 -6.08
C GLY A 55 9.12 15.85 -4.86
N PHE A 56 8.01 15.26 -4.41
CA PHE A 56 8.00 14.33 -3.28
C PHE A 56 8.18 12.87 -3.72
N PRO A 57 8.66 12.00 -2.81
CA PRO A 57 8.68 10.56 -3.03
C PRO A 57 7.27 9.98 -3.05
N THR A 58 7.16 8.67 -3.31
CA THR A 58 5.92 7.92 -3.39
C THR A 58 5.18 7.82 -2.06
N LEU A 59 3.89 7.46 -2.11
CA LEU A 59 3.05 7.24 -0.92
C LEU A 59 3.64 6.20 0.05
N SER A 60 4.38 5.23 -0.45
CA SER A 60 5.06 4.24 0.39
C SER A 60 6.03 4.85 1.41
N TRP A 61 6.70 5.96 1.06
CA TRP A 61 7.55 6.68 2.01
C TRP A 61 6.73 7.38 3.07
N TYR A 62 5.64 8.02 2.64
CA TYR A 62 4.69 8.67 3.57
C TYR A 62 4.13 7.68 4.56
N ASP A 63 3.72 6.51 4.10
CA ASP A 63 3.08 5.46 4.88
C ASP A 63 4.02 4.93 5.99
N VAL A 64 5.26 4.60 5.64
CA VAL A 64 6.29 4.22 6.64
C VAL A 64 6.50 5.34 7.68
N LEU A 65 6.65 6.59 7.24
CA LEU A 65 6.83 7.72 8.16
C LEU A 65 5.60 7.96 9.05
N LEU A 66 4.41 7.74 8.52
CA LEU A 66 3.15 7.83 9.26
C LEU A 66 3.11 6.79 10.38
N GLU A 67 3.40 5.52 10.07
CA GLU A 67 3.34 4.44 11.06
C GLU A 67 4.39 4.63 12.16
N LEU A 68 5.60 5.03 11.81
CA LEU A 68 6.62 5.40 12.79
C LEU A 68 6.19 6.59 13.66
N LYS A 69 5.52 7.59 13.09
CA LYS A 69 5.05 8.77 13.83
C LYS A 69 3.90 8.45 14.79
N ARG A 70 3.07 7.44 14.48
CA ARG A 70 1.90 7.05 15.28
C ARG A 70 2.27 6.40 16.60
N VAL A 71 3.45 5.79 16.69
CA VAL A 71 3.92 5.18 17.94
C VAL A 71 4.61 6.22 18.83
N PRO A 72 4.43 6.16 20.17
CA PRO A 72 4.94 7.20 21.08
C PRO A 72 6.44 7.42 20.98
N GLU A 73 7.21 6.33 20.81
CA GLU A 73 8.67 6.38 20.74
C GLU A 73 9.22 6.65 19.34
N GLY A 74 8.35 6.69 18.32
CA GLY A 74 8.73 6.95 16.93
C GLY A 74 9.56 5.84 16.30
N ARG A 75 9.48 4.59 16.81
CA ARG A 75 10.29 3.46 16.38
C ARG A 75 9.50 2.16 16.35
N LEU A 76 9.77 1.33 15.33
CA LEU A 76 9.17 0.02 15.09
C LEU A 76 10.24 -0.94 14.55
N THR A 77 10.02 -2.23 14.70
CA THR A 77 10.79 -3.22 13.95
C THR A 77 10.36 -3.21 12.47
N PRO A 78 11.20 -3.64 11.53
CA PRO A 78 10.79 -3.78 10.13
C PRO A 78 9.54 -4.63 9.93
N ARG A 79 9.37 -5.68 10.71
CA ARG A 79 8.19 -6.54 10.68
C ARG A 79 6.92 -5.80 11.12
N GLU A 80 6.98 -5.03 12.21
CA GLU A 80 5.84 -4.22 12.65
C GLU A 80 5.48 -3.12 11.63
N ILE A 81 6.47 -2.59 10.90
CA ILE A 81 6.21 -1.66 9.80
C ILE A 81 5.45 -2.39 8.68
N GLU A 82 5.93 -3.58 8.26
CA GLU A 82 5.32 -4.38 7.20
C GLU A 82 3.85 -4.73 7.51
N GLU A 83 3.56 -5.05 8.76
CA GLU A 83 2.20 -5.38 9.23
C GLU A 83 1.25 -4.16 9.31
N LYS A 84 1.78 -2.93 9.30
CA LYS A 84 0.99 -1.69 9.52
C LYS A 84 0.81 -0.84 8.26
N VAL A 85 1.73 -0.92 7.31
CA VAL A 85 1.68 -0.09 6.10
C VAL A 85 0.50 -0.45 5.21
N LEU A 86 -0.11 0.56 4.59
CA LEU A 86 -1.27 0.39 3.70
C LEU A 86 -0.88 -0.21 2.35
N PHE A 87 0.34 0.07 1.89
CA PHE A 87 0.82 -0.36 0.59
C PHE A 87 1.79 -1.50 0.75
N GLU A 88 1.50 -2.65 0.12
CA GLU A 88 2.42 -3.77 0.08
C GLU A 88 3.78 -3.33 -0.47
N GLN A 89 4.83 -3.62 0.29
CA GLN A 89 6.20 -3.30 -0.07
C GLN A 89 6.94 -4.59 -0.41
N TYR A 90 6.95 -5.00 -1.67
CA TYR A 90 7.73 -6.15 -2.15
C TYR A 90 9.22 -6.09 -1.77
N ASN A 91 9.68 -4.94 -1.28
CA ASN A 91 11.06 -4.76 -0.85
C ASN A 91 11.19 -3.67 0.22
N LEU A 92 10.52 -3.88 1.37
CA LEU A 92 10.58 -2.95 2.51
C LEU A 92 12.03 -2.67 2.93
N SER A 93 12.90 -3.68 2.93
CA SER A 93 14.30 -3.50 3.30
C SER A 93 15.00 -2.45 2.41
N ARG A 94 14.84 -2.54 1.09
CA ARG A 94 15.41 -1.55 0.15
C ARG A 94 14.77 -0.16 0.27
N LEU A 95 13.50 -0.10 0.64
CA LEU A 95 12.84 1.17 0.92
C LEU A 95 13.47 1.82 2.15
N LEU A 96 13.61 1.06 3.24
CA LEU A 96 14.23 1.53 4.48
C LEU A 96 15.70 1.91 4.28
N ASP A 97 16.47 1.18 3.46
CA ASP A 97 17.86 1.52 3.12
C ASP A 97 17.93 2.90 2.44
N ARG A 98 17.05 3.19 1.50
CA ARG A 98 16.97 4.50 0.84
C ARG A 98 16.55 5.62 1.80
N MET A 99 15.53 5.35 2.64
CA MET A 99 15.07 6.31 3.63
C MET A 99 16.16 6.63 4.66
N GLU A 100 16.98 5.65 5.04
CA GLU A 100 18.12 5.84 5.93
C GLU A 100 19.24 6.64 5.25
N ALA A 101 19.57 6.32 3.99
CA ALA A 101 20.54 7.08 3.20
C ALA A 101 20.12 8.55 3.05
N ASP A 102 18.82 8.82 2.93
CA ASP A 102 18.28 10.19 2.89
C ASP A 102 18.14 10.82 4.29
N GLY A 103 18.50 10.11 5.36
CA GLY A 103 18.46 10.59 6.74
C GLY A 103 17.05 10.79 7.31
N LEU A 104 16.04 10.10 6.76
CA LEU A 104 14.64 10.19 7.18
C LEU A 104 14.31 9.24 8.33
N VAL A 105 15.02 8.13 8.36
CA VAL A 105 14.98 7.14 9.43
C VAL A 105 16.40 6.75 9.82
N ARG A 106 16.56 6.11 10.96
CA ARG A 106 17.83 5.47 11.37
C ARG A 106 17.56 4.09 11.95
N ARG A 107 18.48 3.17 11.75
CA ARG A 107 18.44 1.87 12.43
C ARG A 107 19.16 1.97 13.75
N ILE A 108 18.53 1.44 14.79
CA ILE A 108 19.09 1.36 16.14
C ILE A 108 19.01 -0.07 16.64
N PRO A 109 19.94 -0.52 17.51
CA PRO A 109 19.89 -1.85 18.11
C PRO A 109 18.59 -2.04 18.90
N TYR A 110 18.00 -3.23 18.78
CA TYR A 110 16.86 -3.59 19.63
C TYR A 110 17.37 -3.89 21.07
N PRO A 111 16.78 -3.30 22.11
CA PRO A 111 17.21 -3.55 23.50
C PRO A 111 17.22 -5.04 23.83
N GLY A 112 18.35 -5.55 24.32
CA GLY A 112 18.51 -6.95 24.71
C GLY A 112 18.68 -7.97 23.58
N HIS A 113 18.67 -7.55 22.30
CA HIS A 113 18.81 -8.45 21.16
C HIS A 113 19.70 -7.88 20.05
N TRP A 114 20.97 -8.20 20.07
CA TRP A 114 21.97 -7.66 19.13
C TRP A 114 21.71 -7.95 17.63
N ARG A 115 20.92 -8.98 17.31
CA ARG A 115 20.56 -9.34 15.93
C ARG A 115 19.29 -8.64 15.43
N ARG A 116 18.55 -7.96 16.31
CA ARG A 116 17.31 -7.28 15.95
C ARG A 116 17.56 -5.78 15.91
N GLN A 117 16.87 -5.10 15.00
CA GLN A 117 16.96 -3.66 14.82
C GLN A 117 15.57 -3.03 14.93
N LEU A 118 15.57 -1.80 15.39
CA LEU A 118 14.44 -0.89 15.29
C LEU A 118 14.74 0.13 14.20
N VAL A 119 13.72 0.58 13.53
CA VAL A 119 13.73 1.73 12.62
C VAL A 119 13.09 2.89 13.36
N GLU A 120 13.80 3.97 13.50
CA GLU A 120 13.34 5.16 14.22
C GLU A 120 13.24 6.35 13.25
N ILE A 121 12.13 7.10 13.34
CA ILE A 121 11.94 8.31 12.54
C ILE A 121 12.82 9.45 13.05
N THR A 122 13.50 10.15 12.14
CA THR A 122 14.28 11.35 12.46
C THR A 122 13.42 12.62 12.39
N ASP A 123 13.97 13.76 12.85
CA ASP A 123 13.31 15.07 12.67
C ASP A 123 13.13 15.43 11.19
N ARG A 124 14.09 15.03 10.34
CA ARG A 124 13.99 15.19 8.89
C ARG A 124 12.85 14.33 8.31
N GLY A 125 12.68 13.10 8.78
CA GLY A 125 11.56 12.25 8.41
C GLY A 125 10.21 12.85 8.84
N ARG A 126 10.14 13.39 10.06
CA ARG A 126 8.94 14.11 10.55
C ARG A 126 8.63 15.36 9.72
N ALA A 127 9.66 16.09 9.30
CA ALA A 127 9.50 17.25 8.43
C ALA A 127 8.99 16.86 7.04
N LEU A 128 9.57 15.82 6.42
CA LEU A 128 9.10 15.30 5.13
C LEU A 128 7.64 14.85 5.21
N HIS A 129 7.27 14.07 6.23
CA HIS A 129 5.88 13.66 6.44
C HIS A 129 4.92 14.86 6.47
N ARG A 130 5.25 15.94 7.21
CA ARG A 130 4.41 17.15 7.24
C ARG A 130 4.30 17.83 5.88
N SER A 131 5.43 17.94 5.15
CA SER A 131 5.45 18.55 3.82
C SER A 131 4.64 17.75 2.80
N MET A 132 4.76 16.43 2.80
CA MET A 132 3.96 15.55 1.95
C MET A 132 2.47 15.65 2.26
N TRP A 133 2.08 15.78 3.55
CA TRP A 133 0.69 15.98 3.94
C TRP A 133 0.08 17.25 3.35
N GLY A 134 0.88 18.30 3.17
CA GLY A 134 0.44 19.55 2.50
C GLY A 134 -0.02 19.36 1.06
N ILE A 135 0.38 18.28 0.39
CA ILE A 135 -0.09 17.88 -0.95
C ILE A 135 -1.11 16.75 -0.85
N TYR A 136 -0.82 15.73 -0.04
CA TYR A 136 -1.62 14.51 0.08
C TYR A 136 -3.02 14.79 0.65
N GLY A 137 -3.14 15.56 1.72
CA GLY A 137 -4.44 15.91 2.31
C GLY A 137 -5.37 16.64 1.33
N PRO A 138 -4.94 17.74 0.68
CA PRO A 138 -5.70 18.38 -0.40
C PRO A 138 -6.03 17.46 -1.58
N ALA A 139 -5.15 16.51 -1.93
CA ALA A 139 -5.44 15.54 -2.99
C ALA A 139 -6.56 14.57 -2.58
N ILE A 140 -6.57 14.08 -1.34
CA ILE A 140 -7.68 13.28 -0.80
C ILE A 140 -8.99 14.07 -0.88
N HIS A 141 -8.98 15.34 -0.47
CA HIS A 141 -10.16 16.19 -0.57
C HIS A 141 -10.65 16.32 -2.01
N ARG A 142 -9.76 16.63 -2.98
CA ARG A 142 -10.13 16.79 -4.41
C ARG A 142 -10.70 15.52 -5.02
N HIS A 143 -10.10 14.38 -4.71
CA HIS A 143 -10.44 13.12 -5.38
C HIS A 143 -11.55 12.34 -4.69
N ILE A 144 -11.81 12.60 -3.41
CA ILE A 144 -12.82 11.92 -2.60
C ILE A 144 -13.78 12.94 -1.99
N GLY A 145 -13.30 13.83 -1.13
CA GLY A 145 -14.15 14.73 -0.33
C GLY A 145 -14.98 15.70 -1.16
N ALA A 146 -14.48 16.18 -2.30
CA ALA A 146 -15.24 17.04 -3.22
C ALA A 146 -16.28 16.28 -4.07
N LYS A 147 -16.30 14.94 -4.03
CA LYS A 147 -17.19 14.09 -4.83
C LYS A 147 -18.25 13.37 -4.01
N LEU A 148 -18.04 13.29 -2.73
CA LEU A 148 -18.91 12.61 -1.77
C LEU A 148 -19.26 13.59 -0.66
N THR A 149 -20.51 13.58 -0.24
CA THR A 149 -20.90 14.25 1.01
C THR A 149 -20.26 13.53 2.19
N GLU A 150 -20.14 14.19 3.35
CA GLU A 150 -19.64 13.57 4.59
C GLU A 150 -20.39 12.28 4.94
N LYS A 151 -21.71 12.26 4.73
CA LYS A 151 -22.54 11.07 4.96
C LYS A 151 -22.16 9.92 4.02
N GLU A 152 -22.00 10.19 2.73
CA GLU A 152 -21.61 9.19 1.72
C GLU A 152 -20.19 8.68 1.95
N ALA A 153 -19.25 9.57 2.29
CA ALA A 153 -17.89 9.18 2.64
C ALA A 153 -17.87 8.25 3.87
N GLY A 154 -18.63 8.59 4.91
CA GLY A 154 -18.80 7.73 6.09
C GLY A 154 -19.42 6.37 5.78
N GLN A 155 -20.45 6.34 4.92
CA GLN A 155 -21.07 5.08 4.47
C GLN A 155 -20.09 4.22 3.67
N LEU A 156 -19.34 4.83 2.75
CA LEU A 156 -18.31 4.12 1.98
C LEU A 156 -17.25 3.53 2.91
N ALA A 157 -16.73 4.31 3.86
CA ALA A 157 -15.74 3.84 4.82
C ALA A 157 -16.25 2.65 5.64
N ALA A 158 -17.51 2.70 6.11
CA ALA A 158 -18.14 1.62 6.87
C ALA A 158 -18.32 0.34 6.02
N LEU A 159 -18.68 0.46 4.74
CA LEU A 159 -18.79 -0.67 3.82
C LEU A 159 -17.44 -1.30 3.53
N LEU A 160 -16.40 -0.48 3.27
CA LEU A 160 -15.06 -0.96 3.04
C LEU A 160 -14.47 -1.67 4.27
N LEU A 161 -14.74 -1.16 5.47
CA LEU A 161 -14.29 -1.79 6.71
C LEU A 161 -14.85 -3.21 6.86
N ARG A 162 -16.09 -3.44 6.47
CA ARG A 162 -16.72 -4.78 6.51
C ARG A 162 -16.02 -5.79 5.57
N LEU A 163 -15.38 -5.31 4.50
CA LEU A 163 -14.67 -6.18 3.55
C LEU A 163 -13.27 -6.58 4.03
N THR A 164 -12.74 -5.89 5.05
CA THR A 164 -11.39 -6.12 5.60
C THR A 164 -11.39 -6.76 6.99
N GLN A 165 -12.56 -7.01 7.57
CA GLN A 165 -12.72 -7.74 8.83
C GLN A 165 -12.98 -9.22 8.52
N GLU A 166 -12.19 -10.12 9.14
CA GLU A 166 -12.45 -11.57 9.19
C GLU A 166 -13.54 -11.93 10.19
#